data_44c13ed09019bd148de1cc1df033b11c
#
_entry.id   44c13ed09019bd148de1cc1df033b11c
#
_cell.length_a   1.000
_cell.length_b   1.000
_cell.length_c   1.000
_cell.angle_alpha   90.00
_cell.angle_beta   90.00
_cell.angle_gamma   90.00
#
_symmetry.space_group_name_H-M   'P 1'
#
loop_
_entity.id
_entity.type
_entity.pdbx_description
1 polymer ?
#
loop_
_entity_poly.entity_id
_entity_poly.type
_entity_poly.pdbx_seq_one_letter_code
_entity_poly.pdbx_strand_id
1 'polypeptide(L)'
;SSDVCSSDLVDLGLPDEDGLSLIRRWRSHDVSLPVLVLTAREGWQDKVEVLSAGADDYVTKPFHIEEVAARMQALLRRNSGLASQVISLPPFQVDLSRRELSVNDQPIKLTAFEYTIMETLIRNRGKVVSKDSLMLQLYPDAELRESHTIDVLMGRLRKKIQAEYPQDVITTVRGQGYLFELR
;
A
#
# COMPACT_ATOMS: atom_id res chain seq x y z
N SER A 1 -14.92 -19.83 -13.16
CA SER A 1 -13.78 -18.91 -13.18
C SER A 1 -13.37 -18.67 -11.75
N SER A 2 -12.35 -19.36 -11.30
CA SER A 2 -11.81 -19.22 -9.94
C SER A 2 -10.88 -18.01 -9.95
N ASP A 3 -11.31 -16.92 -9.35
CA ASP A 3 -10.42 -15.81 -9.00
C ASP A 3 -9.45 -16.30 -7.93
N VAL A 4 -8.29 -16.74 -8.37
CA VAL A 4 -7.18 -17.06 -7.47
C VAL A 4 -6.69 -15.72 -6.94
N CYS A 5 -6.93 -15.46 -5.68
CA CYS A 5 -6.30 -14.37 -4.95
C CYS A 5 -4.80 -14.67 -4.90
N SER A 6 -4.04 -14.11 -5.82
CA SER A 6 -2.60 -14.32 -5.93
C SER A 6 -1.85 -13.14 -5.35
N SER A 7 -0.77 -13.45 -4.66
CA SER A 7 0.24 -12.48 -4.20
C SER A 7 1.60 -13.06 -4.57
N ASP A 8 2.54 -12.18 -4.86
CA ASP A 8 3.88 -12.60 -5.25
C ASP A 8 4.88 -12.38 -4.11
N LEU A 9 5.72 -13.42 -3.91
CA LEU A 9 6.86 -13.39 -3.01
C LEU A 9 8.13 -13.24 -3.85
N VAL A 10 8.88 -12.14 -3.65
CA VAL A 10 10.07 -11.82 -4.41
C VAL A 10 11.31 -11.85 -3.51
N ASP A 11 12.27 -12.72 -3.84
CA ASP A 11 13.60 -12.68 -3.23
C ASP A 11 14.50 -11.73 -4.04
N LEU A 12 15.10 -10.73 -3.39
CA LEU A 12 16.07 -9.83 -4.05
C LEU A 12 17.41 -10.51 -4.37
N GLY A 13 17.67 -11.65 -3.79
CA GLY A 13 18.90 -12.43 -4.04
C GLY A 13 18.82 -13.40 -5.22
N LEU A 14 17.89 -13.21 -6.17
CA LEU A 14 17.78 -14.04 -7.37
C LEU A 14 19.01 -13.86 -8.26
N PRO A 15 19.59 -14.96 -8.81
CA PRO A 15 20.83 -14.89 -9.59
C PRO A 15 20.64 -14.28 -10.99
N ASP A 16 19.44 -14.30 -11.54
CA ASP A 16 19.18 -14.00 -12.94
C ASP A 16 18.62 -12.59 -13.21
N GLU A 17 17.98 -11.96 -12.25
CA GLU A 17 17.41 -10.62 -12.39
C GLU A 17 17.37 -9.89 -11.03
N ASP A 18 17.71 -8.61 -11.02
CA ASP A 18 17.53 -7.77 -9.84
C ASP A 18 16.03 -7.65 -9.49
N GLY A 19 15.65 -8.15 -8.31
CA GLY A 19 14.26 -8.18 -7.87
C GLY A 19 13.58 -6.81 -7.85
N LEU A 20 14.34 -5.72 -7.64
CA LEU A 20 13.80 -4.36 -7.72
C LEU A 20 13.41 -3.98 -9.14
N SER A 21 14.22 -4.37 -10.14
CA SER A 21 13.92 -4.15 -11.56
C SER A 21 12.68 -4.93 -11.99
N LEU A 22 12.53 -6.16 -11.49
CA LEU A 22 11.34 -6.99 -11.71
C LEU A 22 10.08 -6.30 -11.16
N ILE A 23 10.13 -5.81 -9.93
CA ILE A 23 8.99 -5.11 -9.29
C ILE A 23 8.63 -3.84 -10.07
N ARG A 24 9.63 -3.02 -10.44
CA ARG A 24 9.40 -1.81 -11.25
C ARG A 24 8.76 -2.16 -12.59
N ARG A 25 9.21 -3.22 -13.25
CA ARG A 25 8.62 -3.71 -14.51
C ARG A 25 7.17 -4.15 -14.31
N TRP A 26 6.85 -4.90 -13.25
CA TRP A 26 5.48 -5.29 -12.97
C TRP A 26 4.58 -4.06 -12.76
N ARG A 27 5.04 -3.09 -12.00
CA ARG A 27 4.27 -1.86 -11.74
C ARG A 27 4.11 -1.01 -13.00
N SER A 28 5.08 -1.00 -13.91
CA SER A 28 4.95 -0.30 -15.20
C SER A 28 3.98 -0.99 -16.17
N HIS A 29 3.71 -2.29 -15.99
CA HIS A 29 2.70 -3.04 -16.73
C HIS A 29 1.38 -3.19 -15.97
N ASP A 30 1.16 -2.32 -14.98
CA ASP A 30 -0.09 -2.26 -14.24
C ASP A 30 -0.42 -3.52 -13.41
N VAL A 31 0.55 -4.35 -13.10
CA VAL A 31 0.37 -5.48 -12.20
C VAL A 31 0.16 -4.95 -10.78
N SER A 32 -1.06 -5.08 -10.26
CA SER A 32 -1.48 -4.58 -8.95
C SER A 32 -1.43 -5.64 -7.84
N LEU A 33 -0.96 -6.85 -8.13
CA LEU A 33 -0.82 -7.93 -7.16
C LEU A 33 0.03 -7.48 -5.97
N PRO A 34 -0.33 -7.87 -4.73
CA PRO A 34 0.50 -7.64 -3.56
C PRO A 34 1.87 -8.31 -3.69
N VAL A 35 2.92 -7.54 -3.45
CA VAL A 35 4.31 -8.00 -3.53
C VAL A 35 4.97 -7.89 -2.17
N LEU A 36 5.36 -9.03 -1.60
CA LEU A 36 6.19 -9.13 -0.41
C LEU A 36 7.63 -9.44 -0.82
N VAL A 37 8.58 -8.65 -0.35
CA VAL A 37 9.99 -8.79 -0.69
C VAL A 37 10.76 -9.43 0.46
N LEU A 38 11.57 -10.46 0.14
CA LEU A 38 12.55 -11.02 1.05
C LEU A 38 13.92 -10.42 0.71
N THR A 39 14.63 -9.87 1.71
CA THR A 39 15.90 -9.20 1.49
C THR A 39 16.90 -9.47 2.60
N ALA A 40 18.19 -9.60 2.26
CA ALA A 40 19.28 -9.61 3.24
C ALA A 40 19.77 -8.20 3.59
N ARG A 41 19.24 -7.16 2.93
CA ARG A 41 19.64 -5.78 3.15
C ARG A 41 18.91 -5.21 4.36
N GLU A 42 19.66 -4.75 5.37
CA GLU A 42 19.10 -4.26 6.64
C GLU A 42 19.06 -2.73 6.71
N GLY A 43 19.73 -2.04 5.78
CA GLY A 43 19.79 -0.58 5.73
C GLY A 43 18.42 0.06 5.56
N TRP A 44 18.16 1.19 6.25
CA TRP A 44 16.92 1.94 6.07
C TRP A 44 16.78 2.48 4.62
N GLN A 45 17.91 2.81 3.96
CA GLN A 45 17.90 3.24 2.57
C GLN A 45 17.44 2.11 1.63
N ASP A 46 17.90 0.87 1.86
CA ASP A 46 17.48 -0.30 1.09
C ASP A 46 15.98 -0.57 1.25
N LYS A 47 15.47 -0.43 2.47
CA LYS A 47 14.04 -0.58 2.77
C LYS A 47 13.19 0.47 2.03
N VAL A 48 13.63 1.74 2.02
CA VAL A 48 13.00 2.81 1.26
C VAL A 48 13.05 2.51 -0.24
N GLU A 49 14.17 1.99 -0.76
CA GLU A 49 14.31 1.64 -2.17
C GLU A 49 13.34 0.53 -2.58
N VAL A 50 13.22 -0.53 -1.80
CA VAL A 50 12.29 -1.64 -2.02
C VAL A 50 10.85 -1.14 -2.10
N LEU A 51 10.41 -0.37 -1.11
CA LEU A 51 9.07 0.19 -1.08
C LEU A 51 8.84 1.20 -2.22
N SER A 52 9.85 2.00 -2.55
CA SER A 52 9.79 2.97 -3.67
C SER A 52 9.73 2.28 -5.04
N ALA A 53 10.31 1.09 -5.17
CA ALA A 53 10.20 0.27 -6.38
C ALA A 53 8.79 -0.24 -6.64
N GLY A 54 7.94 -0.25 -5.62
CA GLY A 54 6.54 -0.67 -5.72
C GLY A 54 6.18 -1.92 -4.92
N ALA A 55 7.09 -2.45 -4.08
CA ALA A 55 6.75 -3.48 -3.12
C ALA A 55 5.71 -2.96 -2.11
N ASP A 56 4.85 -3.84 -1.63
CA ASP A 56 3.85 -3.51 -0.61
C ASP A 56 4.44 -3.67 0.79
N ASP A 57 5.30 -4.67 0.97
CA ASP A 57 6.04 -4.89 2.22
C ASP A 57 7.35 -5.63 1.96
N TYR A 58 8.19 -5.73 2.97
CA TYR A 58 9.45 -6.48 2.94
C TYR A 58 9.68 -7.21 4.27
N VAL A 59 10.50 -8.28 4.21
CA VAL A 59 11.01 -9.02 5.37
C VAL A 59 12.51 -9.17 5.22
N THR A 60 13.26 -8.85 6.28
CA THR A 60 14.71 -9.01 6.31
C THR A 60 15.11 -10.43 6.68
N LYS A 61 16.15 -10.94 6.02
CA LYS A 61 16.79 -12.22 6.37
C LYS A 61 17.80 -12.02 7.52
N PRO A 62 17.86 -12.92 8.53
CA PRO A 62 17.04 -14.13 8.67
C PRO A 62 15.63 -13.83 9.15
N PHE A 63 14.63 -14.59 8.69
CA PHE A 63 13.23 -14.41 9.07
C PHE A 63 12.64 -15.70 9.65
N HIS A 64 11.60 -15.57 10.42
CA HIS A 64 10.73 -16.68 10.80
C HIS A 64 9.63 -16.87 9.77
N ILE A 65 9.35 -18.12 9.43
CA ILE A 65 8.32 -18.41 8.40
C ILE A 65 6.94 -17.92 8.83
N GLU A 66 6.68 -17.89 10.13
CA GLU A 66 5.46 -17.38 10.72
C GLU A 66 5.29 -15.87 10.46
N GLU A 67 6.39 -15.09 10.46
CA GLU A 67 6.38 -13.68 10.12
C GLU A 67 5.99 -13.48 8.66
N VAL A 68 6.64 -14.22 7.75
CA VAL A 68 6.32 -14.17 6.31
C VAL A 68 4.87 -14.55 6.07
N ALA A 69 4.39 -15.61 6.70
CA ALA A 69 3.01 -16.07 6.59
C ALA A 69 2.01 -15.01 7.10
N ALA A 70 2.28 -14.39 8.26
CA ALA A 70 1.43 -13.37 8.84
C ALA A 70 1.34 -12.13 7.94
N ARG A 71 2.47 -11.66 7.39
CA ARG A 71 2.52 -10.53 6.47
C ARG A 71 1.81 -10.84 5.16
N MET A 72 2.02 -12.04 4.61
CA MET A 72 1.34 -12.49 3.39
C MET A 72 -0.18 -12.57 3.60
N GLN A 73 -0.64 -13.14 4.73
CA GLN A 73 -2.06 -13.19 5.06
C GLN A 73 -2.65 -11.79 5.23
N ALA A 74 -1.90 -10.85 5.81
CA ALA A 74 -2.32 -9.46 5.91
C ALA A 74 -2.48 -8.80 4.53
N LEU A 75 -1.60 -9.10 3.58
CA LEU A 75 -1.71 -8.65 2.19
C LEU A 75 -2.93 -9.26 1.48
N LEU A 76 -3.15 -10.57 1.64
CA LEU A 76 -4.24 -11.31 0.98
C LEU A 76 -5.62 -10.96 1.56
N ARG A 77 -5.75 -10.85 2.90
CA ARG A 77 -7.02 -10.55 3.57
C ARG A 77 -7.67 -9.27 3.07
N ARG A 78 -6.89 -8.33 2.56
CA ARG A 78 -7.35 -7.04 2.04
C ARG A 78 -7.81 -7.11 0.59
N ASN A 79 -7.47 -8.18 -0.12
CA ASN A 79 -7.90 -8.41 -1.50
C ASN A 79 -9.25 -9.15 -1.61
N SER A 80 -9.78 -9.71 -0.51
CA SER A 80 -11.05 -10.45 -0.51
C SER A 80 -12.20 -9.54 -0.06
N GLY A 81 -12.92 -8.96 -1.03
CA GLY A 81 -14.04 -8.06 -0.80
C GLY A 81 -15.34 -8.77 -0.40
N LEU A 82 -16.12 -8.13 0.45
CA LEU A 82 -17.52 -8.46 0.74
C LEU A 82 -18.39 -7.21 0.63
N ALA A 83 -19.48 -7.34 -0.14
CA ALA A 83 -20.63 -6.45 -0.32
C ALA A 83 -20.37 -5.04 -0.90
N SER A 84 -20.97 -4.80 -2.05
CA SER A 84 -20.98 -3.56 -2.83
C SER A 84 -21.35 -2.32 -2.00
N GLN A 85 -20.36 -1.60 -1.52
CA GLN A 85 -20.54 -0.25 -0.97
C GLN A 85 -19.61 0.71 -1.69
N VAL A 86 -20.19 1.73 -2.30
CA VAL A 86 -19.44 2.82 -2.93
C VAL A 86 -19.48 4.03 -2.00
N ILE A 87 -18.32 4.54 -1.59
CA ILE A 87 -18.21 5.85 -0.93
C ILE A 87 -18.03 6.88 -2.04
N SER A 88 -19.03 7.75 -2.20
CA SER A 88 -18.98 8.84 -3.15
C SER A 88 -18.65 10.15 -2.45
N LEU A 89 -17.52 10.75 -2.84
CA LEU A 89 -17.01 12.04 -2.38
C LEU A 89 -16.48 12.81 -3.60
N PRO A 90 -17.35 13.36 -4.43
CA PRO A 90 -16.90 13.97 -5.69
C PRO A 90 -15.74 14.93 -5.49
N PRO A 91 -14.66 14.83 -6.30
CA PRO A 91 -14.53 13.97 -7.48
C PRO A 91 -14.06 12.54 -7.22
N PHE A 92 -13.90 12.12 -5.95
CA PHE A 92 -13.45 10.80 -5.54
C PHE A 92 -14.62 9.80 -5.41
N GLN A 93 -14.38 8.57 -5.87
CA GLN A 93 -15.26 7.42 -5.63
C GLN A 93 -14.40 6.24 -5.18
N VAL A 94 -14.84 5.56 -4.13
CA VAL A 94 -14.17 4.35 -3.59
C VAL A 94 -15.14 3.20 -3.66
N ASP A 95 -14.86 2.22 -4.50
CA ASP A 95 -15.58 0.95 -4.52
C ASP A 95 -14.91 0.00 -3.51
N LEU A 96 -15.60 -0.22 -2.39
CA LEU A 96 -15.09 -1.05 -1.29
C LEU A 96 -15.09 -2.53 -1.65
N SER A 97 -15.99 -2.97 -2.54
CA SER A 97 -16.09 -4.36 -2.98
C SER A 97 -14.97 -4.72 -3.94
N ARG A 98 -14.68 -3.83 -4.90
CA ARG A 98 -13.62 -3.99 -5.89
C ARG A 98 -12.26 -3.52 -5.39
N ARG A 99 -12.24 -2.78 -4.27
CA ARG A 99 -11.06 -2.09 -3.73
C ARG A 99 -10.42 -1.15 -4.76
N GLU A 100 -11.28 -0.40 -5.44
CA GLU A 100 -10.89 0.55 -6.48
C GLU A 100 -11.13 1.99 -6.02
N LEU A 101 -10.23 2.87 -6.39
CA LEU A 101 -10.36 4.32 -6.25
C LEU A 101 -10.46 4.92 -7.65
N SER A 102 -11.42 5.80 -7.87
CA SER A 102 -11.46 6.64 -9.06
C SER A 102 -11.56 8.12 -8.69
N VAL A 103 -11.04 8.97 -9.57
CA VAL A 103 -11.12 10.43 -9.48
C VAL A 103 -11.56 10.96 -10.81
N ASN A 104 -12.62 11.78 -10.85
CA ASN A 104 -13.27 12.22 -12.09
C ASN A 104 -13.61 11.03 -13.02
N ASP A 105 -14.11 9.94 -12.45
CA ASP A 105 -14.41 8.67 -13.14
C ASP A 105 -13.21 7.97 -13.78
N GLN A 106 -11.98 8.43 -13.51
CA GLN A 106 -10.75 7.78 -13.94
C GLN A 106 -10.21 6.89 -12.82
N PRO A 107 -10.00 5.58 -13.06
CA PRO A 107 -9.48 4.68 -12.04
C PRO A 107 -8.02 4.98 -11.72
N ILE A 108 -7.69 5.07 -10.42
CA ILE A 108 -6.31 5.20 -9.93
C ILE A 108 -5.81 3.82 -9.51
N LYS A 109 -4.72 3.37 -10.14
CA LYS A 109 -4.11 2.07 -9.81
C LYS A 109 -3.31 2.14 -8.52
N LEU A 110 -3.90 1.61 -7.45
CA LEU A 110 -3.29 1.54 -6.13
C LEU A 110 -2.86 0.10 -5.81
N THR A 111 -1.75 -0.03 -5.09
CA THR A 111 -1.40 -1.30 -4.44
C THR A 111 -2.34 -1.56 -3.25
N ALA A 112 -2.34 -2.78 -2.72
CA ALA A 112 -3.21 -3.15 -1.60
C ALA A 112 -3.03 -2.23 -0.38
N PHE A 113 -1.80 -1.86 -0.07
CA PHE A 113 -1.51 -0.97 1.06
C PHE A 113 -1.86 0.49 0.78
N GLU A 114 -1.56 1.00 -0.40
CA GLU A 114 -1.98 2.35 -0.81
C GLU A 114 -3.50 2.49 -0.77
N TYR A 115 -4.21 1.47 -1.24
CA TYR A 115 -5.68 1.45 -1.16
C TYR A 115 -6.16 1.47 0.29
N THR A 116 -5.61 0.61 1.16
CA THR A 116 -6.00 0.56 2.58
C THR A 116 -5.75 1.89 3.29
N ILE A 117 -4.62 2.55 3.01
CA ILE A 117 -4.33 3.89 3.53
C ILE A 117 -5.39 4.89 3.05
N MET A 118 -5.66 4.91 1.74
CA MET A 118 -6.63 5.84 1.15
C MET A 118 -8.05 5.60 1.67
N GLU A 119 -8.49 4.35 1.74
CA GLU A 119 -9.78 3.98 2.33
C GLU A 119 -9.88 4.47 3.78
N THR A 120 -8.84 4.22 4.59
CA THR A 120 -8.81 4.65 5.99
C THR A 120 -8.90 6.18 6.12
N LEU A 121 -8.17 6.90 5.29
CA LEU A 121 -8.19 8.36 5.29
C LEU A 121 -9.56 8.92 4.86
N ILE A 122 -10.16 8.36 3.81
CA ILE A 122 -11.49 8.78 3.30
C ILE A 122 -12.58 8.51 4.33
N ARG A 123 -12.55 7.35 5.00
CA ARG A 123 -13.50 7.03 6.08
C ARG A 123 -13.37 7.98 7.28
N ASN A 124 -12.19 8.51 7.50
CA ASN A 124 -11.87 9.46 8.57
C ASN A 124 -11.67 10.90 8.06
N ARG A 125 -12.31 11.25 6.94
CA ARG A 125 -12.17 12.59 6.34
C ARG A 125 -12.42 13.71 7.36
N GLY A 126 -11.62 14.75 7.29
CA GLY A 126 -11.69 15.87 8.24
C GLY A 126 -11.11 15.57 9.63
N LYS A 127 -10.56 14.36 9.82
CA LYS A 127 -9.90 13.97 11.07
C LYS A 127 -8.47 13.52 10.77
N VAL A 128 -7.57 13.83 11.72
CA VAL A 128 -6.18 13.36 11.64
C VAL A 128 -6.12 11.87 11.96
N VAL A 129 -5.52 11.09 11.06
CA VAL A 129 -5.24 9.67 11.27
C VAL A 129 -3.76 9.52 11.61
N SER A 130 -3.44 8.95 12.77
CA SER A 130 -2.07 8.77 13.21
C SER A 130 -1.33 7.71 12.38
N LYS A 131 0.02 7.81 12.34
CA LYS A 131 0.84 6.78 11.70
C LYS A 131 0.62 5.41 12.35
N ASP A 132 0.48 5.36 13.67
CA ASP A 132 0.24 4.11 14.40
C ASP A 132 -1.11 3.49 14.02
N SER A 133 -2.16 4.31 13.88
CA SER A 133 -3.44 3.83 13.37
C SER A 133 -3.35 3.27 11.97
N LEU A 134 -2.61 3.91 11.06
CA LEU A 134 -2.38 3.41 9.72
C LEU A 134 -1.57 2.10 9.75
N MET A 135 -0.52 2.04 10.57
CA MET A 135 0.27 0.81 10.75
C MET A 135 -0.59 -0.34 11.29
N LEU A 136 -1.47 -0.08 12.23
CA LEU A 136 -2.38 -1.07 12.77
C LEU A 136 -3.34 -1.61 11.69
N GLN A 137 -3.81 -0.74 10.79
CA GLN A 137 -4.64 -1.15 9.65
C GLN A 137 -3.86 -1.99 8.63
N LEU A 138 -2.58 -1.67 8.43
CA LEU A 138 -1.71 -2.41 7.52
C LEU A 138 -1.25 -3.75 8.12
N TYR A 139 -0.95 -3.76 9.41
CA TYR A 139 -0.37 -4.91 10.13
C TYR A 139 -1.07 -5.14 11.47
N PRO A 140 -2.28 -5.71 11.49
CA PRO A 140 -3.04 -5.90 12.75
C PRO A 140 -2.29 -6.75 13.77
N ASP A 141 -1.53 -7.75 13.29
CA ASP A 141 -0.94 -8.81 14.10
C ASP A 141 0.60 -8.67 14.27
N ALA A 142 1.21 -7.57 13.81
CA ALA A 142 2.67 -7.43 13.83
C ALA A 142 3.17 -6.73 15.10
N GLU A 143 4.11 -7.36 15.81
CA GLU A 143 4.79 -6.78 16.97
C GLU A 143 5.83 -5.70 16.57
N LEU A 144 6.42 -5.81 15.38
CA LEU A 144 7.43 -4.88 14.87
C LEU A 144 6.83 -3.94 13.82
N ARG A 145 6.68 -2.67 14.18
CA ARG A 145 6.09 -1.63 13.34
C ARG A 145 7.13 -0.55 13.03
N GLU A 146 7.60 -0.52 11.79
CA GLU A 146 8.50 0.55 11.33
C GLU A 146 7.70 1.72 10.73
N SER A 147 7.70 2.87 11.39
CA SER A 147 6.93 4.05 10.99
C SER A 147 7.34 4.64 9.62
N HIS A 148 8.58 4.38 9.16
CA HIS A 148 9.06 4.85 7.86
C HIS A 148 8.31 4.25 6.67
N THR A 149 7.72 3.06 6.82
CA THR A 149 6.89 2.42 5.78
C THR A 149 5.72 3.31 5.37
N ILE A 150 5.04 3.93 6.33
CA ILE A 150 3.89 4.81 6.06
C ILE A 150 4.30 6.04 5.24
N ASP A 151 5.45 6.65 5.56
CA ASP A 151 5.89 7.87 4.86
C ASP A 151 6.17 7.58 3.37
N VAL A 152 6.79 6.44 3.07
CA VAL A 152 7.07 6.02 1.69
C VAL A 152 5.77 5.72 0.94
N LEU A 153 4.87 4.93 1.54
CA LEU A 153 3.56 4.61 0.93
C LEU A 153 2.73 5.87 0.70
N MET A 154 2.75 6.79 1.65
CA MET A 154 2.07 8.08 1.54
C MET A 154 2.63 8.95 0.41
N GLY A 155 3.95 8.98 0.25
CA GLY A 155 4.60 9.67 -0.85
C GLY A 155 4.19 9.11 -2.22
N ARG A 156 4.12 7.79 -2.35
CA ARG A 156 3.64 7.11 -3.57
C ARG A 156 2.18 7.40 -3.84
N LEU A 157 1.32 7.27 -2.83
CA LEU A 157 -0.11 7.52 -2.92
C LEU A 157 -0.40 8.95 -3.39
N ARG A 158 0.27 9.96 -2.78
CA ARG A 158 0.13 11.36 -3.20
C ARG A 158 0.47 11.57 -4.67
N LYS A 159 1.59 11.01 -5.14
CA LYS A 159 2.01 11.12 -6.55
C LYS A 159 0.95 10.57 -7.50
N LYS A 160 0.34 9.42 -7.16
CA LYS A 160 -0.70 8.79 -7.97
C LYS A 160 -1.99 9.62 -8.00
N ILE A 161 -2.39 10.18 -6.86
CA ILE A 161 -3.57 11.05 -6.78
C ILE A 161 -3.32 12.35 -7.54
N GLN A 162 -2.16 12.98 -7.37
CA GLN A 162 -1.83 14.26 -8.01
C GLN A 162 -1.77 14.18 -9.53
N ALA A 163 -1.53 13.00 -10.10
CA ALA A 163 -1.58 12.79 -11.55
C ALA A 163 -2.98 13.04 -12.12
N GLU A 164 -4.05 12.69 -11.39
CA GLU A 164 -5.45 12.84 -11.82
C GLU A 164 -6.15 14.02 -11.13
N TYR A 165 -5.64 14.45 -9.98
CA TYR A 165 -6.18 15.55 -9.19
C TYR A 165 -5.05 16.39 -8.60
N PRO A 166 -4.68 17.53 -9.23
CA PRO A 166 -3.50 18.32 -8.87
C PRO A 166 -3.53 18.97 -7.50
N GLN A 167 -4.69 19.02 -6.84
CA GLN A 167 -4.82 19.62 -5.51
C GLN A 167 -4.34 18.67 -4.42
N ASP A 168 -3.71 19.22 -3.37
CA ASP A 168 -3.29 18.47 -2.20
C ASP A 168 -4.50 18.14 -1.32
N VAL A 169 -4.94 16.89 -1.36
CA VAL A 169 -6.04 16.37 -0.54
C VAL A 169 -5.57 15.60 0.69
N ILE A 170 -4.28 15.27 0.75
CA ILE A 170 -3.70 14.59 1.91
C ILE A 170 -2.61 15.49 2.52
N THR A 171 -2.90 16.08 3.66
CA THR A 171 -1.99 16.97 4.39
C THR A 171 -1.27 16.21 5.50
N THR A 172 0.02 16.49 5.70
CA THR A 172 0.77 16.00 6.86
C THR A 172 0.58 16.95 8.03
N VAL A 173 0.07 16.44 9.14
CA VAL A 173 -0.02 17.16 10.42
C VAL A 173 1.16 16.73 11.27
N ARG A 174 2.14 17.62 11.44
CA ARG A 174 3.41 17.31 12.13
C ARG A 174 3.17 16.74 13.53
N GLY A 175 3.83 15.62 13.83
CA GLY A 175 3.74 14.93 15.11
C GLY A 175 2.41 14.20 15.37
N GLN A 176 1.42 14.31 14.48
CA GLN A 176 0.10 13.68 14.65
C GLN A 176 -0.22 12.64 13.60
N GLY A 177 0.02 12.91 12.31
CA GLY A 177 -0.29 11.97 11.24
C GLY A 177 -0.71 12.64 9.93
N TYR A 178 -1.77 12.13 9.32
CA TYR A 178 -2.26 12.56 8.01
C TYR A 178 -3.75 12.90 8.05
N LEU A 179 -4.13 13.92 7.32
CA LEU A 179 -5.49 14.40 7.18
C LEU A 179 -5.91 14.33 5.70
N PHE A 180 -7.06 13.73 5.41
CA PHE A 180 -7.70 13.80 4.12
C PHE A 180 -8.82 14.86 4.16
N GLU A 181 -8.76 15.83 3.27
CA GLU A 181 -9.72 16.92 3.18
C GLU A 181 -9.88 17.36 1.72
N LEU A 182 -11.11 17.49 1.25
CA LEU A 182 -11.46 18.10 -0.04
C LEU A 182 -11.75 19.58 0.21
N ARG A 183 -11.12 20.44 -0.56
CA ARG A 183 -11.30 21.90 -0.52
C ARG A 183 -12.05 22.39 -1.73
#